data_e47e842f66da484330347bdc578de328
#
_entry.id   e47e842f66da484330347bdc578de328
#
_cell.length_a   1.000
_cell.length_b   1.000
_cell.length_c   1.000
_cell.angle_alpha   90.00
_cell.angle_beta   90.00
_cell.angle_gamma   90.00
#
_symmetry.space_group_name_H-M   'P 1'
#
loop_
_entity.id
_entity.type
_entity.pdbx_description
1 polymer ?
#
loop_
_entity_poly.entity_id
_entity_poly.type
_entity_poly.pdbx_seq_one_letter_code
_entity_poly.pdbx_strand_id
1 'polypeptide(L)'
;MIEIIFLDVDGCLTDGKIIYNANGEELKFFDVKDGYAIESWLKLGKKVAIITGRKSAIVERRAEDLKINHVYQGVGDKFEVASEILKFEGLSFKNAAAIGDDYNDYKILDAVAWSFKPKDAIKELDVKTKLKQKGGNGAVREMIEMIIKSENLYDEWSKRWL
;
A
#
# COMPACT_ATOMS: atom_id res chain seq x y z
N MET A 1 0.10 16.86 -5.95
CA MET A 1 1.25 15.92 -5.77
C MET A 1 0.91 14.94 -4.66
N ILE A 2 1.16 13.66 -4.87
CA ILE A 2 0.98 12.60 -3.87
C ILE A 2 2.16 12.62 -2.90
N GLU A 3 1.85 12.72 -1.61
CA GLU A 3 2.84 12.78 -0.53
C GLU A 3 2.82 11.53 0.36
N ILE A 4 1.69 10.82 0.39
CA ILE A 4 1.51 9.61 1.18
C ILE A 4 0.78 8.54 0.36
N ILE A 5 1.20 7.28 0.54
CA ILE A 5 0.49 6.12 0.02
C ILE A 5 -0.05 5.25 1.15
N PHE A 6 -1.30 4.83 1.03
CA PHE A 6 -1.96 3.89 1.94
C PHE A 6 -1.99 2.50 1.31
N LEU A 7 -1.49 1.51 2.04
CA LEU A 7 -1.35 0.14 1.58
C LEU A 7 -2.21 -0.80 2.43
N ASP A 8 -3.10 -1.54 1.80
CA ASP A 8 -3.63 -2.76 2.38
C ASP A 8 -2.58 -3.88 2.30
N VAL A 9 -2.74 -4.92 3.11
CA VAL A 9 -1.78 -6.05 3.17
C VAL A 9 -2.28 -7.26 2.42
N ASP A 10 -3.35 -7.88 2.93
CA ASP A 10 -3.83 -9.17 2.41
C ASP A 10 -4.58 -8.97 1.09
N GLY A 11 -3.99 -9.41 -0.01
CA GLY A 11 -4.48 -9.17 -1.36
C GLY A 11 -3.81 -8.01 -2.12
N CYS A 12 -3.01 -7.19 -1.43
CA CYS A 12 -2.26 -6.09 -2.04
C CYS A 12 -0.74 -6.28 -1.92
N LEU A 13 -0.18 -6.27 -0.70
CA LEU A 13 1.22 -6.61 -0.42
C LEU A 13 1.49 -8.12 -0.45
N THR A 14 0.46 -8.93 -0.24
CA THR A 14 0.46 -10.39 -0.37
C THR A 14 -0.54 -10.82 -1.43
N ASP A 15 -0.58 -12.11 -1.74
CA ASP A 15 -1.56 -12.72 -2.64
C ASP A 15 -2.93 -12.99 -1.97
N GLY A 16 -3.11 -12.57 -0.72
CA GLY A 16 -4.34 -12.73 0.05
C GLY A 16 -4.56 -14.10 0.66
N LYS A 17 -3.64 -15.06 0.48
CA LYS A 17 -3.77 -16.39 1.08
C LYS A 17 -3.45 -16.36 2.57
N ILE A 18 -4.26 -17.09 3.33
CA ILE A 18 -3.99 -17.36 4.74
C ILE A 18 -3.30 -18.71 4.82
N ILE A 19 -2.06 -18.71 5.32
CA ILE A 19 -1.20 -19.90 5.36
C ILE A 19 -0.78 -20.17 6.79
N TYR A 20 -0.99 -21.39 7.25
CA TYR A 20 -0.51 -21.87 8.55
C TYR A 20 0.40 -23.09 8.34
N ASN A 21 1.46 -23.16 9.14
CA ASN A 21 2.25 -24.40 9.23
C ASN A 21 1.59 -25.39 10.20
N ALA A 22 2.19 -26.56 10.37
CA ALA A 22 1.68 -27.63 11.24
C ALA A 22 1.60 -27.22 12.74
N ASN A 23 2.37 -26.21 13.15
CA ASN A 23 2.36 -25.68 14.52
C ASN A 23 1.34 -24.55 14.70
N GLY A 24 0.59 -24.19 13.67
CA GLY A 24 -0.38 -23.10 13.70
C GLY A 24 0.24 -21.71 13.53
N GLU A 25 1.51 -21.62 13.15
CA GLU A 25 2.17 -20.34 12.88
C GLU A 25 1.76 -19.81 11.51
N GLU A 26 1.42 -18.53 11.42
CA GLU A 26 1.05 -17.86 10.18
C GLU A 26 2.28 -17.61 9.31
N LEU A 27 2.12 -17.76 7.99
CA LEU A 27 3.11 -17.42 6.98
C LEU A 27 2.52 -16.39 6.01
N LYS A 28 3.35 -15.46 5.54
CA LYS A 28 3.01 -14.53 4.46
C LYS A 28 4.15 -14.43 3.48
N PHE A 29 3.82 -14.32 2.19
CA PHE A 29 4.79 -14.08 1.13
C PHE A 29 4.68 -12.64 0.64
N PHE A 30 5.77 -11.89 0.75
CA PHE A 30 5.90 -10.54 0.22
C PHE A 30 6.80 -10.54 -1.01
N ASP A 31 6.50 -9.65 -1.95
CA ASP A 31 7.31 -9.48 -3.16
C ASP A 31 8.47 -8.50 -2.88
N VAL A 32 9.69 -8.91 -3.27
CA VAL A 32 10.88 -8.07 -3.08
C VAL A 32 10.83 -6.78 -3.91
N LYS A 33 10.16 -6.79 -5.07
CA LYS A 33 10.04 -5.60 -5.92
C LYS A 33 9.10 -4.57 -5.32
N ASP A 34 8.03 -5.03 -4.65
CA ASP A 34 7.14 -4.14 -3.88
C ASP A 34 7.92 -3.48 -2.74
N GLY A 35 8.71 -4.26 -1.99
CA GLY A 35 9.55 -3.72 -0.92
C GLY A 35 10.55 -2.68 -1.42
N TYR A 36 11.23 -2.97 -2.52
CA TYR A 36 12.15 -2.03 -3.13
C TYR A 36 11.49 -0.71 -3.57
N ALA A 37 10.28 -0.79 -4.14
CA ALA A 37 9.52 0.39 -4.52
C ALA A 37 9.11 1.23 -3.30
N ILE A 38 8.68 0.59 -2.21
CA ILE A 38 8.36 1.26 -0.95
C ILE A 38 9.59 1.99 -0.40
N GLU A 39 10.74 1.32 -0.30
CA GLU A 39 11.97 1.97 0.15
C GLU A 39 12.37 3.16 -0.74
N SER A 40 12.23 3.01 -2.04
CA SER A 40 12.57 4.09 -2.99
C SER A 40 11.64 5.29 -2.86
N TRP A 41 10.35 5.05 -2.62
CA TRP A 41 9.34 6.08 -2.33
C TRP A 41 9.68 6.85 -1.04
N LEU A 42 10.03 6.13 0.03
CA LEU A 42 10.47 6.74 1.29
C LEU A 42 11.74 7.59 1.12
N LYS A 43 12.68 7.14 0.28
CA LYS A 43 13.91 7.90 -0.03
C LYS A 43 13.65 9.21 -0.81
N LEU A 44 12.51 9.36 -1.46
CA LEU A 44 12.06 10.64 -2.02
C LEU A 44 11.51 11.61 -0.97
N GLY A 45 11.54 11.25 0.32
CA GLY A 45 10.97 12.03 1.41
C GLY A 45 9.45 11.89 1.56
N LYS A 46 8.87 10.98 0.80
CA LYS A 46 7.44 10.66 0.82
C LYS A 46 7.09 9.72 1.97
N LYS A 47 5.81 9.48 2.21
CA LYS A 47 5.32 8.69 3.35
C LYS A 47 4.57 7.45 2.90
N VAL A 48 4.59 6.43 3.77
CA VAL A 48 3.87 5.17 3.59
C VAL A 48 3.11 4.85 4.86
N ALA A 49 1.87 4.42 4.71
CA ALA A 49 1.06 3.89 5.79
C ALA A 49 0.48 2.52 5.41
N ILE A 50 0.65 1.54 6.27
CA ILE A 50 -0.08 0.27 6.23
C ILE A 50 -1.34 0.42 7.07
N ILE A 51 -2.50 0.08 6.50
CA ILE A 51 -3.79 0.03 7.19
C ILE A 51 -4.46 -1.29 6.82
N THR A 52 -4.51 -2.24 7.76
CA THR A 52 -5.02 -3.59 7.52
C THR A 52 -6.00 -4.05 8.59
N GLY A 53 -6.99 -4.84 8.20
CA GLY A 53 -8.01 -5.38 9.11
C GLY A 53 -7.51 -6.49 10.02
N ARG A 54 -6.51 -7.25 9.61
CA ARG A 54 -5.94 -8.34 10.40
C ARG A 54 -4.77 -7.85 11.26
N LYS A 55 -4.44 -8.64 12.29
CA LYS A 55 -3.24 -8.45 13.12
C LYS A 55 -2.26 -9.58 12.83
N SER A 56 -1.00 -9.24 12.58
CA SER A 56 0.06 -10.22 12.30
C SER A 56 1.42 -9.64 12.69
N ALA A 57 2.19 -10.37 13.50
CA ALA A 57 3.56 -10.02 13.83
C ALA A 57 4.47 -10.02 12.58
N ILE A 58 4.12 -10.77 11.54
CA ILE A 58 4.84 -10.83 10.28
C ILE A 58 4.72 -9.49 9.53
N VAL A 59 3.53 -8.87 9.55
CA VAL A 59 3.29 -7.54 8.97
C VAL A 59 4.10 -6.49 9.70
N GLU A 60 4.11 -6.52 11.02
CA GLU A 60 4.91 -5.61 11.85
C GLU A 60 6.40 -5.73 11.51
N ARG A 61 6.93 -6.96 11.49
CA ARG A 61 8.31 -7.23 11.10
C ARG A 61 8.63 -6.70 9.68
N ARG A 62 7.75 -6.95 8.71
CA ARG A 62 7.95 -6.46 7.34
C ARG A 62 7.97 -4.94 7.26
N ALA A 63 7.07 -4.28 8.00
CA ALA A 63 7.00 -2.83 8.06
C ALA A 63 8.27 -2.22 8.70
N GLU A 64 8.80 -2.84 9.75
CA GLU A 64 10.07 -2.45 10.37
C GLU A 64 11.24 -2.58 9.39
N ASP A 65 11.36 -3.73 8.70
CA ASP A 65 12.40 -3.98 7.70
C ASP A 65 12.39 -2.91 6.60
N LEU A 66 11.21 -2.45 6.18
CA LEU A 66 11.02 -1.42 5.15
C LEU A 66 11.00 0.02 5.70
N LYS A 67 11.07 0.20 7.03
CA LYS A 67 11.03 1.51 7.71
C LYS A 67 9.77 2.32 7.40
N ILE A 68 8.63 1.65 7.33
CA ILE A 68 7.34 2.27 7.05
C ILE A 68 6.93 3.19 8.20
N ASN A 69 6.47 4.40 7.89
CA ASN A 69 6.18 5.47 8.86
C ASN A 69 4.99 5.15 9.78
N HIS A 70 3.94 4.57 9.22
CA HIS A 70 2.67 4.32 9.90
C HIS A 70 2.22 2.89 9.69
N VAL A 71 1.92 2.17 10.78
CA VAL A 71 1.45 0.77 10.75
C VAL A 71 0.25 0.61 11.67
N TYR A 72 -0.92 0.38 11.09
CA TYR A 72 -2.18 0.19 11.81
C TYR A 72 -2.78 -1.16 11.43
N GLN A 73 -2.89 -2.04 12.40
CA GLN A 73 -3.43 -3.39 12.27
C GLN A 73 -4.71 -3.56 13.09
N GLY A 74 -5.57 -4.49 12.68
CA GLY A 74 -6.85 -4.73 13.37
C GLY A 74 -7.85 -3.59 13.17
N VAL A 75 -7.76 -2.89 12.03
CA VAL A 75 -8.56 -1.70 11.73
C VAL A 75 -9.93 -2.08 11.19
N GLY A 76 -11.00 -1.57 11.81
CA GLY A 76 -12.36 -1.74 11.34
C GLY A 76 -12.78 -0.71 10.28
N ASP A 77 -12.45 0.56 10.45
CA ASP A 77 -12.71 1.63 9.49
C ASP A 77 -11.39 2.25 9.02
N LYS A 78 -10.96 1.87 7.83
CA LYS A 78 -9.69 2.34 7.23
C LYS A 78 -9.71 3.82 6.89
N PHE A 79 -10.88 4.38 6.55
CA PHE A 79 -11.04 5.80 6.25
C PHE A 79 -10.78 6.67 7.48
N GLU A 80 -11.29 6.26 8.64
CA GLU A 80 -11.09 6.99 9.90
C GLU A 80 -9.60 7.07 10.24
N VAL A 81 -8.92 5.92 10.22
CA VAL A 81 -7.48 5.84 10.49
C VAL A 81 -6.67 6.66 9.47
N ALA A 82 -7.00 6.59 8.18
CA ALA A 82 -6.35 7.40 7.17
C ALA A 82 -6.54 8.90 7.41
N SER A 83 -7.75 9.32 7.85
CA SER A 83 -8.04 10.72 8.19
C SER A 83 -7.18 11.22 9.35
N GLU A 84 -6.98 10.38 10.38
CA GLU A 84 -6.13 10.70 11.53
C GLU A 84 -4.66 10.84 11.11
N ILE A 85 -4.15 9.91 10.28
CA ILE A 85 -2.78 9.97 9.76
C ILE A 85 -2.58 11.25 8.94
N LEU A 86 -3.51 11.56 8.04
CA LEU A 86 -3.43 12.77 7.20
C LEU A 86 -3.42 14.04 8.06
N LYS A 87 -4.25 14.10 9.07
CA LYS A 87 -4.28 15.22 10.02
C LYS A 87 -2.94 15.37 10.77
N PHE A 88 -2.38 14.25 11.24
CA PHE A 88 -1.08 14.23 11.92
C PHE A 88 0.05 14.74 11.01
N GLU A 89 0.03 14.35 9.74
CA GLU A 89 1.04 14.74 8.75
C GLU A 89 0.81 16.12 8.12
N GLY A 90 -0.28 16.81 8.46
CA GLY A 90 -0.65 18.09 7.84
C GLY A 90 -1.04 17.96 6.36
N LEU A 91 -1.54 16.80 5.97
CA LEU A 91 -1.96 16.45 4.61
C LEU A 91 -3.48 16.32 4.50
N SER A 92 -3.96 16.13 3.28
CA SER A 92 -5.35 15.82 2.97
C SER A 92 -5.45 14.64 2.00
N PHE A 93 -6.66 14.13 1.78
CA PHE A 93 -6.89 13.07 0.78
C PHE A 93 -6.46 13.46 -0.64
N LYS A 94 -6.37 14.77 -0.95
CA LYS A 94 -5.83 15.28 -2.22
C LYS A 94 -4.33 15.02 -2.40
N ASN A 95 -3.62 14.73 -1.31
CA ASN A 95 -2.20 14.39 -1.30
C ASN A 95 -1.95 12.89 -1.14
N ALA A 96 -2.99 12.07 -1.21
CA ALA A 96 -2.92 10.65 -0.92
C ALA A 96 -3.28 9.78 -2.12
N ALA A 97 -2.59 8.64 -2.22
CA ALA A 97 -3.01 7.52 -3.03
C ALA A 97 -3.22 6.28 -2.15
N ALA A 98 -4.04 5.34 -2.60
CA ALA A 98 -4.32 4.11 -1.86
C ALA A 98 -4.47 2.91 -2.80
N ILE A 99 -4.10 1.73 -2.31
CA ILE A 99 -4.37 0.44 -2.94
C ILE A 99 -5.16 -0.44 -1.99
N GLY A 100 -6.19 -1.09 -2.51
CA GLY A 100 -7.05 -2.04 -1.80
C GLY A 100 -7.60 -3.08 -2.75
N ASP A 101 -8.15 -4.17 -2.23
CA ASP A 101 -8.59 -5.31 -3.03
C ASP A 101 -10.05 -5.75 -2.77
N ASP A 102 -10.67 -5.29 -1.67
CA ASP A 102 -11.99 -5.75 -1.25
C ASP A 102 -12.86 -4.58 -0.70
N TYR A 103 -14.09 -4.87 -0.34
CA TYR A 103 -15.09 -3.88 0.11
C TYR A 103 -14.68 -3.07 1.33
N ASN A 104 -13.88 -3.62 2.23
CA ASN A 104 -13.38 -2.89 3.40
C ASN A 104 -12.44 -1.73 3.05
N ASP A 105 -11.97 -1.67 1.81
CA ASP A 105 -11.15 -0.58 1.28
C ASP A 105 -11.96 0.52 0.60
N TYR A 106 -13.25 0.27 0.32
CA TYR A 106 -14.05 1.17 -0.52
C TYR A 106 -14.00 2.63 -0.09
N LYS A 107 -14.23 2.92 1.19
CA LYS A 107 -14.30 4.30 1.70
C LYS A 107 -13.00 5.06 1.52
N ILE A 108 -11.85 4.44 1.80
CA ILE A 108 -10.55 5.09 1.64
C ILE A 108 -10.21 5.26 0.16
N LEU A 109 -10.54 4.27 -0.69
CA LEU A 109 -10.29 4.33 -2.12
C LEU A 109 -11.13 5.42 -2.83
N ASP A 110 -12.36 5.64 -2.38
CA ASP A 110 -13.23 6.71 -2.88
C ASP A 110 -12.73 8.11 -2.49
N ALA A 111 -12.12 8.23 -1.31
CA ALA A 111 -11.69 9.51 -0.75
C ALA A 111 -10.37 10.03 -1.32
N VAL A 112 -9.42 9.16 -1.65
CA VAL A 112 -8.06 9.56 -2.07
C VAL A 112 -8.01 10.19 -3.46
N ALA A 113 -6.97 10.99 -3.71
CA ALA A 113 -6.74 11.60 -5.02
C ALA A 113 -6.52 10.56 -6.12
N TRP A 114 -5.87 9.43 -5.79
CA TRP A 114 -5.62 8.36 -6.77
C TRP A 114 -5.76 6.99 -6.12
N SER A 115 -6.80 6.26 -6.51
CA SER A 115 -7.10 4.92 -6.01
C SER A 115 -6.71 3.83 -7.01
N PHE A 116 -6.20 2.73 -6.46
CA PHE A 116 -5.70 1.59 -7.21
C PHE A 116 -6.27 0.29 -6.67
N LYS A 117 -6.40 -0.70 -7.55
CA LYS A 117 -6.64 -2.10 -7.16
C LYS A 117 -5.77 -3.05 -7.97
N PRO A 118 -5.29 -4.16 -7.35
CA PRO A 118 -4.60 -5.23 -8.07
C PRO A 118 -5.48 -5.86 -9.16
N LYS A 119 -4.85 -6.56 -10.09
CA LYS A 119 -5.55 -7.25 -11.18
C LYS A 119 -6.61 -8.24 -10.68
N ASP A 120 -6.34 -8.88 -9.57
CA ASP A 120 -7.14 -9.95 -8.95
C ASP A 120 -8.03 -9.49 -7.79
N ALA A 121 -8.12 -8.18 -7.54
CA ALA A 121 -9.12 -7.59 -6.64
C ALA A 121 -10.55 -7.90 -7.11
N ILE A 122 -11.52 -7.80 -6.19
CA ILE A 122 -12.93 -7.98 -6.53
C ILE A 122 -13.36 -7.04 -7.67
N LYS A 123 -14.28 -7.51 -8.52
CA LYS A 123 -14.70 -6.77 -9.72
C LYS A 123 -15.44 -5.48 -9.37
N GLU A 124 -16.26 -5.55 -8.36
CA GLU A 124 -17.21 -4.52 -7.93
C GLU A 124 -16.52 -3.32 -7.24
N LEU A 125 -15.26 -3.45 -6.88
CA LEU A 125 -14.51 -2.35 -6.29
C LEU A 125 -14.18 -1.31 -7.36
N ASP A 126 -14.82 -0.15 -7.30
CA ASP A 126 -14.55 0.95 -8.23
C ASP A 126 -13.32 1.76 -7.80
N VAL A 127 -12.41 1.98 -8.72
CA VAL A 127 -11.16 2.71 -8.50
C VAL A 127 -10.74 3.45 -9.76
N LYS A 128 -9.91 4.48 -9.60
CA LYS A 128 -9.37 5.25 -10.74
C LYS A 128 -8.43 4.43 -11.62
N THR A 129 -7.74 3.45 -11.06
CA THR A 129 -6.79 2.62 -11.83
C THR A 129 -6.80 1.17 -11.38
N LYS A 130 -7.10 0.27 -12.31
CA LYS A 130 -6.87 -1.16 -12.16
C LYS A 130 -5.48 -1.52 -12.66
N LEU A 131 -4.66 -2.11 -11.80
CA LEU A 131 -3.30 -2.52 -12.11
C LEU A 131 -3.28 -3.80 -12.99
N LYS A 132 -2.15 -4.02 -13.65
CA LYS A 132 -1.89 -5.23 -14.44
C LYS A 132 -1.37 -6.37 -13.60
N GLN A 133 -0.66 -6.03 -12.51
CA GLN A 133 -0.07 -6.98 -11.58
C GLN A 133 -1.09 -7.40 -10.52
N LYS A 134 -0.93 -8.64 -10.02
CA LYS A 134 -1.71 -9.19 -8.92
C LYS A 134 -1.14 -8.75 -7.58
N GLY A 135 -1.97 -8.79 -6.54
CA GLY A 135 -1.51 -8.60 -5.16
C GLY A 135 -0.39 -9.58 -4.80
N GLY A 136 0.61 -9.09 -4.06
CA GLY A 136 1.79 -9.88 -3.69
C GLY A 136 2.71 -10.26 -4.84
N ASN A 137 2.52 -9.66 -6.01
CA ASN A 137 3.26 -10.00 -7.21
C ASN A 137 3.61 -8.75 -8.05
N GLY A 138 4.01 -7.68 -7.37
CA GLY A 138 4.44 -6.44 -7.99
C GLY A 138 3.35 -5.38 -8.18
N ALA A 139 2.16 -5.54 -7.59
CA ALA A 139 1.08 -4.56 -7.70
C ALA A 139 1.44 -3.22 -7.06
N VAL A 140 2.00 -3.23 -5.86
CA VAL A 140 2.44 -2.01 -5.17
C VAL A 140 3.59 -1.35 -5.92
N ARG A 141 4.52 -2.14 -6.48
CA ARG A 141 5.57 -1.64 -7.36
C ARG A 141 5.00 -0.90 -8.56
N GLU A 142 4.04 -1.49 -9.27
CA GLU A 142 3.39 -0.87 -10.43
C GLU A 142 2.72 0.44 -10.05
N MET A 143 1.96 0.47 -8.94
CA MET A 143 1.32 1.67 -8.42
C MET A 143 2.33 2.81 -8.19
N ILE A 144 3.40 2.53 -7.45
CA ILE A 144 4.42 3.53 -7.11
C ILE A 144 5.09 4.07 -8.37
N GLU A 145 5.46 3.21 -9.33
CA GLU A 145 6.05 3.65 -10.58
C GLU A 145 5.10 4.51 -11.42
N MET A 146 3.81 4.21 -11.43
CA MET A 146 2.81 5.03 -12.12
C MET A 146 2.73 6.43 -11.51
N ILE A 147 2.72 6.54 -10.18
CA ILE A 147 2.69 7.83 -9.48
C ILE A 147 3.97 8.62 -9.79
N ILE A 148 5.14 8.00 -9.63
CA ILE A 148 6.45 8.62 -9.90
C ILE A 148 6.53 9.17 -11.33
N LYS A 149 6.06 8.41 -12.31
CA LYS A 149 6.05 8.82 -13.72
C LYS A 149 5.09 9.99 -13.96
N SER A 150 3.88 9.93 -13.41
CA SER A 150 2.86 10.97 -13.59
C SER A 150 3.24 12.30 -12.95
N GLU A 151 4.04 12.28 -11.90
CA GLU A 151 4.49 13.47 -11.19
C GLU A 151 5.86 13.98 -11.65
N ASN A 152 6.43 13.39 -12.72
CA ASN A 152 7.75 13.73 -13.28
C ASN A 152 8.91 13.55 -12.28
N LEU A 153 8.78 12.61 -11.34
CA LEU A 153 9.80 12.27 -10.36
C LEU A 153 10.74 11.16 -10.83
N TYR A 154 10.53 10.65 -12.05
CA TYR A 154 11.29 9.49 -12.54
C TYR A 154 12.79 9.74 -12.59
N ASP A 155 13.22 10.90 -13.03
CA ASP A 155 14.66 11.24 -13.13
C ASP A 155 15.30 11.34 -11.74
N GLU A 156 14.60 11.91 -10.76
CA GLU A 156 15.09 11.97 -9.38
C GLU A 156 15.14 10.57 -8.76
N TRP A 157 14.09 9.80 -8.98
CA TRP A 157 13.99 8.43 -8.51
C TRP A 157 15.06 7.53 -9.13
N SER A 158 15.28 7.61 -10.45
CA SER A 158 16.20 6.74 -11.19
C SER A 158 17.67 7.07 -10.94
N LYS A 159 18.04 8.34 -10.76
CA LYS A 159 19.42 8.77 -10.46
C LYS A 159 20.02 8.10 -9.23
N ARG A 160 19.21 7.56 -8.35
CA ARG A 160 19.66 6.82 -7.16
C ARG A 160 20.07 5.39 -7.45
N TRP A 161 19.75 4.87 -8.64
CA TRP A 161 19.87 3.45 -8.99
C TRP A 161 20.60 3.21 -10.32
N LEU A 162 20.68 4.23 -11.13
CA LEU A 162 21.37 4.25 -12.43
C LEU A 162 22.54 5.26 -12.40
#